data_2dbbf06a8e43dea5a64175386219ca30
#
_entry.id   2dbbf06a8e43dea5a64175386219ca30
#
_cell.length_a   1.000
_cell.length_b   1.000
_cell.length_c   1.000
_cell.angle_alpha   90.00
_cell.angle_beta   90.00
_cell.angle_gamma   90.00
#
_symmetry.space_group_name_H-M   'P 1'
#
loop_
_entity.id
_entity.type
_entity.pdbx_description
1 polymer ?
#
loop_
_entity_poly.entity_id
_entity_poly.type
_entity_poly.pdbx_seq_one_letter_code
_entity_poly.pdbx_strand_id
1 'polypeptide(L)'
;MSAGRRADRSESFGEALLGVILDRAHELPPHLIGPLVADVLERLGGRRPQVLLQDYGQLLLVPLPGEGLMGGEPQVIDDSVAGRCFLDARPIELPEPLPEPLPEPPELSDPSDPSDPSDPSERSERSERSERSERSEDDGVRVHLPLLDGGDQVGVMAVTLDAVDDHDRRLLSRVAGLVADLLVTKHGYSDLFFGVRRSEPMSVAAEIQWSLLPPLAMIMPRVAVAGILEPAYDVAGDSFDYALNGDVLHLAMIDAMGHGLNAATMATVTIGAYRHARRAGTGLAEIYAFMDRAVADQFGPEHFVTAQMMRLDTTTGHLQWVNAGHPPPMLVRDHRVTLRLTGPTTLPVGLSGPEPQMSEMKLERGDRLLCFTDGLIEEHASGQEEFGEDQLIAWVNQLETTGRGIRAVARALSHTLKRARGGHTTDDATLLLVEWRA
;
A
#
# COMPACT_ATOMS: atom_id res chain seq x y z
N MET A 1 -6.20 30.30 35.21
CA MET A 1 -7.51 29.96 34.63
C MET A 1 -7.48 30.33 33.16
N SER A 2 -6.95 29.48 32.32
CA SER A 2 -7.07 29.59 30.87
C SER A 2 -7.97 28.44 30.41
N ALA A 3 -9.27 28.74 30.22
CA ALA A 3 -10.17 27.83 29.56
C ALA A 3 -9.69 27.69 28.11
N GLY A 4 -9.07 26.55 27.78
CA GLY A 4 -8.73 26.21 26.41
C GLY A 4 -9.97 26.38 25.55
N ARG A 5 -9.91 27.29 24.56
CA ARG A 5 -10.95 27.44 23.55
C ARG A 5 -11.06 26.11 22.83
N ARG A 6 -12.08 25.31 23.11
CA ARG A 6 -12.49 24.23 22.22
C ARG A 6 -12.69 24.84 20.84
N ALA A 7 -11.94 24.38 19.86
CA ALA A 7 -12.14 24.80 18.50
C ALA A 7 -13.59 24.53 18.09
N ASP A 8 -14.23 25.45 17.35
CA ASP A 8 -15.56 25.23 16.82
C ASP A 8 -15.51 24.10 15.80
N ARG A 9 -16.12 22.97 16.15
CA ARG A 9 -16.18 21.76 15.32
C ARG A 9 -17.62 21.48 14.88
N SER A 10 -18.44 22.55 14.75
CA SER A 10 -19.80 22.41 14.25
C SER A 10 -19.83 21.86 12.80
N GLU A 11 -20.96 21.30 12.40
CA GLU A 11 -21.12 20.73 11.05
C GLU A 11 -20.90 21.79 9.96
N SER A 12 -21.38 23.03 10.18
CA SER A 12 -21.15 24.17 9.30
C SER A 12 -19.67 24.56 9.21
N PHE A 13 -18.91 24.42 10.27
CA PHE A 13 -17.47 24.65 10.28
C PHE A 13 -16.74 23.55 9.48
N GLY A 14 -17.13 22.30 9.65
CA GLY A 14 -16.59 21.18 8.89
C GLY A 14 -16.81 21.32 7.39
N GLU A 15 -18.02 21.72 6.98
CA GLU A 15 -18.35 22.00 5.58
C GLU A 15 -17.52 23.15 5.01
N ALA A 16 -17.38 24.24 5.73
CA ALA A 16 -16.55 25.37 5.33
C ALA A 16 -15.08 24.99 5.18
N LEU A 17 -14.55 24.16 6.09
CA LEU A 17 -13.17 23.69 6.05
C LEU A 17 -12.91 22.79 4.84
N LEU A 18 -13.81 21.85 4.55
CA LEU A 18 -13.73 21.01 3.36
C LEU A 18 -13.81 21.85 2.08
N GLY A 19 -14.66 22.88 2.06
CA GLY A 19 -14.75 23.87 0.97
C GLY A 19 -13.40 24.56 0.72
N VAL A 20 -12.72 25.02 1.77
CA VAL A 20 -11.38 25.64 1.66
C VAL A 20 -10.34 24.67 1.05
N ILE A 21 -10.39 23.39 1.41
CA ILE A 21 -9.50 22.40 0.81
C ILE A 21 -9.81 22.25 -0.68
N LEU A 22 -11.08 22.06 -1.03
CA LEU A 22 -11.51 21.87 -2.42
C LEU A 22 -11.19 23.09 -3.30
N ASP A 23 -11.45 24.29 -2.81
CA ASP A 23 -11.17 25.53 -3.55
C ASP A 23 -9.69 25.72 -3.83
N ARG A 24 -8.83 25.35 -2.86
CA ARG A 24 -7.37 25.43 -3.02
C ARG A 24 -6.77 24.29 -3.80
N ALA A 25 -7.39 23.11 -3.79
CA ALA A 25 -6.86 21.88 -4.35
C ALA A 25 -6.46 21.99 -5.83
N HIS A 26 -7.23 22.71 -6.63
CA HIS A 26 -7.00 22.82 -8.06
C HIS A 26 -5.69 23.53 -8.42
N GLU A 27 -5.36 24.61 -7.72
CA GLU A 27 -4.21 25.47 -8.02
C GLU A 27 -3.00 25.16 -7.11
N LEU A 28 -3.16 24.28 -6.12
CA LEU A 28 -2.14 23.99 -5.14
C LEU A 28 -0.93 23.26 -5.76
N PRO A 29 0.29 23.83 -5.68
CA PRO A 29 1.50 23.12 -6.01
C PRO A 29 1.71 21.89 -5.09
N PRO A 30 2.27 20.76 -5.58
CA PRO A 30 2.42 19.54 -4.80
C PRO A 30 3.15 19.70 -3.46
N HIS A 31 4.18 20.53 -3.40
CA HIS A 31 4.94 20.78 -2.18
C HIS A 31 4.18 21.53 -1.08
N LEU A 32 3.05 22.14 -1.42
CA LEU A 32 2.17 22.82 -0.45
C LEU A 32 1.05 21.94 0.10
N ILE A 33 0.96 20.68 -0.31
CA ILE A 33 -0.01 19.73 0.26
C ILE A 33 0.26 19.50 1.75
N GLY A 34 1.52 19.30 2.15
CA GLY A 34 1.89 19.16 3.56
C GLY A 34 1.45 20.35 4.41
N PRO A 35 1.85 21.60 4.08
CA PRO A 35 1.38 22.80 4.75
C PRO A 35 -0.15 22.97 4.79
N LEU A 36 -0.85 22.63 3.70
CA LEU A 36 -2.33 22.67 3.68
C LEU A 36 -2.94 21.69 4.69
N VAL A 37 -2.42 20.46 4.72
CA VAL A 37 -2.89 19.43 5.67
C VAL A 37 -2.64 19.87 7.11
N ALA A 38 -1.48 20.44 7.38
CA ALA A 38 -1.14 20.97 8.72
C ALA A 38 -2.11 22.08 9.14
N ASP A 39 -2.35 23.10 8.29
CA ASP A 39 -3.29 24.22 8.54
C ASP A 39 -4.72 23.70 8.81
N VAL A 40 -5.17 22.73 8.01
CA VAL A 40 -6.49 22.13 8.16
C VAL A 40 -6.65 21.40 9.49
N LEU A 41 -5.67 20.57 9.85
CA LEU A 41 -5.69 19.79 11.10
C LEU A 41 -5.55 20.69 12.33
N GLU A 42 -4.74 21.76 12.26
CA GLU A 42 -4.60 22.77 13.31
C GLU A 42 -5.92 23.50 13.57
N ARG A 43 -6.63 23.90 12.52
CA ARG A 43 -7.98 24.52 12.61
C ARG A 43 -9.00 23.61 13.29
N LEU A 44 -8.83 22.30 13.17
CA LEU A 44 -9.63 21.31 13.91
C LEU A 44 -9.21 21.16 15.38
N GLY A 45 -8.23 21.96 15.84
CA GLY A 45 -7.64 21.85 17.17
C GLY A 45 -6.69 20.68 17.29
N GLY A 46 -6.21 20.17 16.14
CA GLY A 46 -5.23 19.09 16.08
C GLY A 46 -3.83 19.59 16.36
N ARG A 47 -3.04 18.75 17.00
CA ARG A 47 -1.62 18.94 17.25
C ARG A 47 -0.82 17.82 16.60
N ARG A 48 0.47 18.09 16.31
CA ARG A 48 1.40 17.10 15.74
C ARG A 48 0.86 16.43 14.48
N PRO A 49 0.35 17.18 13.48
CA PRO A 49 -0.13 16.59 12.23
C PRO A 49 1.00 15.88 11.52
N GLN A 50 0.72 14.72 10.94
CA GLN A 50 1.69 13.90 10.22
C GLN A 50 1.04 13.23 9.03
N VAL A 51 1.75 13.15 7.92
CA VAL A 51 1.39 12.37 6.74
C VAL A 51 2.53 11.39 6.49
N LEU A 52 2.20 10.13 6.35
CA LEU A 52 3.14 9.04 6.14
C LEU A 52 2.79 8.37 4.80
N LEU A 53 3.76 8.23 3.90
CA LEU A 53 3.58 7.56 2.61
C LEU A 53 4.26 6.20 2.63
N GLN A 54 3.64 5.20 1.99
CA GLN A 54 4.26 3.89 1.79
C GLN A 54 5.48 4.03 0.87
N ASP A 55 6.62 3.45 1.26
CA ASP A 55 7.80 3.36 0.41
C ASP A 55 7.61 2.35 -0.73
N TYR A 56 8.49 2.40 -1.75
CA TYR A 56 8.45 1.44 -2.86
C TYR A 56 8.77 0.02 -2.40
N GLY A 57 9.65 -0.14 -1.41
CA GLY A 57 9.95 -1.43 -0.78
C GLY A 57 8.78 -2.03 -0.02
N GLN A 58 7.69 -1.28 0.14
CA GLN A 58 6.47 -1.69 0.83
C GLN A 58 6.70 -2.14 2.28
N LEU A 59 7.80 -1.69 2.88
CA LEU A 59 8.23 -2.04 4.23
C LEU A 59 7.99 -0.91 5.23
N LEU A 60 8.04 0.32 4.76
CA LEU A 60 8.10 1.52 5.59
C LEU A 60 6.94 2.48 5.28
N LEU A 61 6.54 3.22 6.29
CA LEU A 61 5.77 4.44 6.17
C LEU A 61 6.71 5.62 6.41
N VAL A 62 6.96 6.41 5.37
CA VAL A 62 7.93 7.51 5.36
C VAL A 62 7.22 8.84 5.57
N PRO A 63 7.66 9.68 6.53
CA PRO A 63 7.04 10.98 6.76
C PRO A 63 7.18 11.90 5.55
N LEU A 64 6.04 12.47 5.11
CA LEU A 64 6.03 13.52 4.09
C LEU A 64 6.59 14.81 4.70
N PRO A 65 7.64 15.42 4.12
CA PRO A 65 8.14 16.69 4.58
C PRO A 65 7.15 17.83 4.25
N GLY A 66 6.97 18.77 5.16
CA GLY A 66 6.12 19.95 4.95
C GLY A 66 6.11 20.83 6.18
N GLU A 67 6.03 22.16 5.98
CA GLU A 67 5.89 23.11 7.09
C GLU A 67 4.63 22.77 7.90
N GLY A 68 4.76 22.71 9.22
CA GLY A 68 3.67 22.34 10.14
C GLY A 68 3.43 20.85 10.28
N LEU A 69 3.98 19.99 9.43
CA LEU A 69 3.91 18.55 9.61
C LEU A 69 5.01 18.03 10.54
N MET A 70 4.66 17.07 11.37
CA MET A 70 5.63 16.34 12.17
C MET A 70 6.47 15.42 11.27
N GLY A 71 7.77 15.66 11.24
CA GLY A 71 8.73 14.75 10.64
C GLY A 71 9.00 13.53 11.53
N GLY A 72 10.14 12.90 11.34
CA GLY A 72 10.63 11.77 12.14
C GLY A 72 11.25 10.69 11.28
N GLU A 73 11.63 9.59 11.92
CA GLU A 73 12.16 8.42 11.22
C GLU A 73 11.03 7.63 10.54
N PRO A 74 11.33 6.94 9.41
CA PRO A 74 10.41 6.02 8.79
C PRO A 74 9.94 4.95 9.78
N GLN A 75 8.66 4.58 9.71
CA GLN A 75 8.04 3.60 10.61
C GLN A 75 7.87 2.26 9.87
N VAL A 76 8.29 1.17 10.50
CA VAL A 76 8.08 -0.18 9.95
C VAL A 76 6.58 -0.48 9.96
N ILE A 77 6.05 -0.92 8.79
CA ILE A 77 4.61 -1.15 8.65
C ILE A 77 4.13 -2.26 9.59
N ASP A 78 4.87 -3.37 9.71
CA ASP A 78 4.44 -4.51 10.52
C ASP A 78 4.56 -4.32 12.03
N ASP A 79 5.34 -3.32 12.48
CA ASP A 79 5.67 -3.11 13.90
C ASP A 79 5.31 -1.70 14.41
N SER A 80 4.40 -1.00 13.75
CA SER A 80 3.96 0.32 14.17
C SER A 80 2.44 0.45 14.22
N VAL A 81 1.97 1.45 14.99
CA VAL A 81 0.54 1.78 15.04
C VAL A 81 0.05 2.30 13.70
N ALA A 82 0.83 3.18 13.07
CA ALA A 82 0.51 3.66 11.72
C ALA A 82 0.47 2.51 10.71
N GLY A 83 1.39 1.56 10.84
CA GLY A 83 1.41 0.36 10.01
C GLY A 83 0.18 -0.52 10.21
N ARG A 84 -0.30 -0.72 11.43
CA ARG A 84 -1.58 -1.42 11.68
C ARG A 84 -2.77 -0.69 11.05
N CYS A 85 -2.84 0.64 11.21
CA CYS A 85 -3.84 1.47 10.54
C CYS A 85 -3.80 1.28 9.03
N PHE A 86 -2.58 1.25 8.46
CA PHE A 86 -2.35 0.99 7.04
C PHE A 86 -2.83 -0.40 6.61
N LEU A 87 -2.43 -1.45 7.30
CA LEU A 87 -2.78 -2.84 6.96
C LEU A 87 -4.27 -3.14 7.05
N ASP A 88 -4.91 -2.63 8.11
CA ASP A 88 -6.33 -2.87 8.37
C ASP A 88 -7.24 -1.92 7.57
N ALA A 89 -6.68 -0.87 6.96
CA ALA A 89 -7.41 0.21 6.30
C ALA A 89 -8.53 0.80 7.19
N ARG A 90 -8.25 0.93 8.50
CA ARG A 90 -9.19 1.42 9.52
C ARG A 90 -8.53 2.44 10.43
N PRO A 91 -9.28 3.44 10.90
CA PRO A 91 -8.79 4.38 11.90
C PRO A 91 -8.37 3.66 13.18
N ILE A 92 -7.29 4.12 13.80
CA ILE A 92 -6.82 3.67 15.11
C ILE A 92 -6.66 4.88 16.03
N GLU A 93 -7.23 4.81 17.21
CA GLU A 93 -7.17 5.84 18.25
C GLU A 93 -6.41 5.30 19.45
N LEU A 94 -5.44 6.07 19.93
CA LEU A 94 -4.67 5.72 21.13
C LEU A 94 -4.55 6.93 22.06
N PRO A 95 -4.61 6.73 23.39
CA PRO A 95 -4.23 7.77 24.33
C PRO A 95 -2.78 8.19 24.08
N GLU A 96 -2.52 9.48 24.03
CA GLU A 96 -1.17 10.03 23.90
C GLU A 96 -0.92 10.96 25.09
N PRO A 97 0.01 10.63 26.01
CA PRO A 97 0.39 11.56 27.07
C PRO A 97 0.98 12.83 26.42
N LEU A 98 0.54 13.98 26.89
CA LEU A 98 1.11 15.25 26.46
C LEU A 98 2.58 15.33 26.90
N PRO A 99 3.49 15.90 26.09
CA PRO A 99 4.83 16.18 26.52
C PRO A 99 4.75 17.11 27.75
N GLU A 100 5.47 16.75 28.82
CA GLU A 100 5.59 17.62 29.97
C GLU A 100 5.97 19.04 29.51
N PRO A 101 5.32 20.09 30.05
CA PRO A 101 5.72 21.46 29.74
C PRO A 101 7.20 21.59 30.07
N LEU A 102 7.95 22.17 29.15
CA LEU A 102 9.38 22.46 29.39
C LEU A 102 9.48 23.15 30.75
N PRO A 103 10.39 22.73 31.64
CA PRO A 103 10.58 23.37 32.94
C PRO A 103 10.81 24.85 32.66
N GLU A 104 10.06 25.70 33.35
CA GLU A 104 10.25 27.15 33.28
C GLU A 104 11.74 27.44 33.54
N PRO A 105 12.36 28.33 32.75
CA PRO A 105 13.75 28.69 33.05
C PRO A 105 13.81 29.16 34.50
N PRO A 106 14.83 28.69 35.27
CA PRO A 106 14.94 29.05 36.67
C PRO A 106 14.88 30.57 36.79
N GLU A 107 13.92 31.07 37.58
CA GLU A 107 13.91 32.49 37.94
C GLU A 107 15.27 32.83 38.45
N LEU A 108 15.90 33.80 37.82
CA LEU A 108 17.18 34.37 38.28
C LEU A 108 16.92 34.96 39.68
N SER A 109 17.20 34.16 40.70
CA SER A 109 17.16 34.61 42.08
C SER A 109 18.15 35.78 42.23
N ASP A 110 17.60 36.90 42.67
CA ASP A 110 18.35 38.10 43.05
C ASP A 110 19.40 37.74 44.12
N PRO A 111 20.69 38.09 43.96
CA PRO A 111 21.74 37.64 44.89
C PRO A 111 21.83 38.49 46.16
N SER A 112 20.72 38.86 46.78
CA SER A 112 20.71 39.64 48.01
C SER A 112 19.68 39.15 49.00
N ASP A 113 19.90 37.96 49.63
CA ASP A 113 19.43 37.70 50.99
C ASP A 113 20.23 36.53 51.62
N PRO A 114 21.07 36.75 52.62
CA PRO A 114 21.76 35.72 53.35
C PRO A 114 21.09 35.55 54.74
N SER A 115 20.44 34.44 55.01
CA SER A 115 20.16 33.84 56.32
C SER A 115 18.97 32.88 56.22
N ASP A 116 19.05 31.64 56.58
CA ASP A 116 19.34 30.97 57.80
C ASP A 116 19.36 29.44 57.62
N PRO A 117 20.23 28.64 58.27
CA PRO A 117 20.23 27.18 58.16
C PRO A 117 19.56 26.57 59.43
N SER A 118 18.63 25.69 59.26
CA SER A 118 18.23 24.61 60.18
C SER A 118 16.90 24.00 59.75
N ASP A 119 16.79 22.75 59.43
CA ASP A 119 16.61 21.59 60.29
C ASP A 119 16.44 20.31 59.46
N PRO A 120 17.15 19.23 59.67
CA PRO A 120 16.95 17.97 58.96
C PRO A 120 16.21 16.97 59.87
N SER A 121 14.89 17.01 59.86
CA SER A 121 14.12 15.90 60.42
C SER A 121 12.67 15.95 59.96
N GLU A 122 12.37 15.17 58.91
CA GLU A 122 11.09 14.49 58.75
C GLU A 122 11.17 13.57 57.51
N ARG A 123 11.86 12.46 57.69
CA ARG A 123 11.69 11.26 56.88
C ARG A 123 10.78 10.34 57.66
N SER A 124 9.63 10.08 57.19
CA SER A 124 8.96 8.80 57.06
C SER A 124 7.44 8.97 57.11
N GLU A 125 6.82 8.07 56.35
CA GLU A 125 5.38 7.82 56.22
C GLU A 125 4.67 8.50 55.04
N ARG A 126 4.87 7.90 53.85
CA ARG A 126 3.79 7.74 52.91
C ARG A 126 3.84 6.34 52.30
N SER A 127 3.21 5.45 53.06
CA SER A 127 2.83 4.12 52.61
C SER A 127 1.70 4.19 51.59
N GLU A 128 1.80 3.33 50.63
CA GLU A 128 0.71 2.62 49.95
C GLU A 128 -0.62 3.36 49.76
N ARG A 129 -0.76 4.08 48.67
CA ARG A 129 -2.05 4.42 48.11
C ARG A 129 -2.12 3.86 46.69
N SER A 130 -2.84 2.73 46.64
CA SER A 130 -3.65 2.26 45.53
C SER A 130 -3.43 2.97 44.17
N GLU A 131 -2.79 2.27 43.23
CA GLU A 131 -2.82 2.56 41.78
C GLU A 131 -4.26 2.47 41.24
N ARG A 132 -5.02 3.52 41.43
CA ARG A 132 -6.08 3.90 40.52
C ARG A 132 -5.46 4.93 39.59
N SER A 133 -5.15 4.51 38.37
CA SER A 133 -4.80 5.39 37.26
C SER A 133 -5.91 6.44 37.11
N GLU A 134 -5.75 7.59 37.76
CA GLU A 134 -6.45 8.81 37.45
C GLU A 134 -5.90 9.22 36.07
N ARG A 135 -6.76 9.14 35.02
CA ARG A 135 -6.46 9.78 33.74
C ARG A 135 -6.20 11.25 34.05
N SER A 136 -5.01 11.73 33.79
CA SER A 136 -4.71 13.15 33.87
C SER A 136 -5.58 13.89 32.84
N GLU A 137 -6.16 15.02 33.21
CA GLU A 137 -7.00 15.86 32.35
C GLU A 137 -6.23 16.42 31.13
N ASP A 138 -4.93 16.11 31.03
CA ASP A 138 -4.00 16.55 29.98
C ASP A 138 -3.71 15.51 28.89
N ASP A 139 -4.31 14.30 28.94
CA ASP A 139 -4.06 13.26 27.94
C ASP A 139 -4.85 13.51 26.67
N GLY A 140 -4.15 13.63 25.52
CA GLY A 140 -4.75 13.71 24.19
C GLY A 140 -5.04 12.33 23.60
N VAL A 141 -5.73 12.33 22.47
CA VAL A 141 -5.98 11.13 21.65
C VAL A 141 -5.24 11.27 20.32
N ARG A 142 -4.29 10.38 20.07
CA ARG A 142 -3.61 10.25 18.79
C ARG A 142 -4.47 9.42 17.85
N VAL A 143 -4.91 10.02 16.73
CA VAL A 143 -5.74 9.39 15.72
C VAL A 143 -4.88 9.11 14.50
N HIS A 144 -4.87 7.86 14.05
CA HIS A 144 -4.28 7.44 12.77
C HIS A 144 -5.41 7.11 11.80
N LEU A 145 -5.37 7.67 10.58
CA LEU A 145 -6.38 7.50 9.55
C LEU A 145 -5.73 6.99 8.27
N PRO A 146 -6.26 5.95 7.65
CA PRO A 146 -5.75 5.49 6.38
C PRO A 146 -6.04 6.52 5.28
N LEU A 147 -5.07 6.79 4.44
CA LEU A 147 -5.23 7.61 3.24
C LEU A 147 -5.66 6.71 2.09
N LEU A 148 -6.95 6.70 1.79
CA LEU A 148 -7.58 5.86 0.78
C LEU A 148 -8.08 6.72 -0.38
N ASP A 149 -7.59 6.45 -1.60
CA ASP A 149 -8.12 7.00 -2.84
C ASP A 149 -8.91 5.89 -3.56
N GLY A 150 -10.23 5.96 -3.50
CA GLY A 150 -11.10 4.92 -4.05
C GLY A 150 -10.77 3.54 -3.48
N GLY A 151 -10.02 2.74 -4.21
CA GLY A 151 -9.59 1.40 -3.78
C GLY A 151 -8.11 1.31 -3.40
N ASP A 152 -7.31 2.32 -3.71
CA ASP A 152 -5.88 2.35 -3.40
C ASP A 152 -5.60 2.95 -2.03
N GLN A 153 -4.46 2.61 -1.44
CA GLN A 153 -4.02 3.10 -0.15
C GLN A 153 -2.61 3.68 -0.28
N VAL A 154 -2.53 5.01 -0.14
CA VAL A 154 -1.30 5.75 -0.39
C VAL A 154 -0.48 6.00 0.89
N GLY A 155 -1.11 5.88 2.06
CA GLY A 155 -0.40 6.15 3.31
C GLY A 155 -1.31 6.22 4.54
N VAL A 156 -0.83 6.96 5.55
CA VAL A 156 -1.55 7.23 6.80
C VAL A 156 -1.42 8.70 7.17
N MET A 157 -2.52 9.32 7.58
CA MET A 157 -2.52 10.63 8.23
C MET A 157 -2.67 10.44 9.74
N ALA A 158 -1.94 11.20 10.54
CA ALA A 158 -2.07 11.14 11.99
C ALA A 158 -2.13 12.54 12.60
N VAL A 159 -2.93 12.67 13.69
CA VAL A 159 -3.13 13.93 14.41
C VAL A 159 -3.50 13.64 15.85
N THR A 160 -3.11 14.51 16.78
CA THR A 160 -3.49 14.43 18.20
C THR A 160 -4.54 15.47 18.52
N LEU A 161 -5.63 15.07 19.14
CA LEU A 161 -6.72 15.93 19.60
C LEU A 161 -6.91 15.78 21.12
N ASP A 162 -7.48 16.79 21.78
CA ASP A 162 -7.78 16.72 23.21
C ASP A 162 -8.84 15.65 23.53
N ALA A 163 -9.83 15.52 22.65
CA ALA A 163 -10.85 14.48 22.69
C ALA A 163 -11.38 14.23 21.29
N VAL A 164 -11.94 13.05 21.04
CA VAL A 164 -12.48 12.64 19.75
C VAL A 164 -13.89 12.12 19.93
N ASP A 165 -14.85 12.76 19.27
CA ASP A 165 -16.24 12.31 19.20
C ASP A 165 -16.58 11.74 17.82
N ASP A 166 -17.82 11.30 17.62
CA ASP A 166 -18.26 10.71 16.34
C ASP A 166 -18.29 11.72 15.20
N HIS A 167 -18.48 13.01 15.49
CA HIS A 167 -18.41 14.06 14.50
C HIS A 167 -16.95 14.27 14.03
N ASP A 168 -16.02 14.34 14.98
CA ASP A 168 -14.58 14.43 14.70
C ASP A 168 -14.10 13.25 13.83
N ARG A 169 -14.52 12.02 14.15
CA ARG A 169 -14.19 10.82 13.36
C ARG A 169 -14.65 10.94 11.91
N ARG A 170 -15.89 11.39 11.70
CA ARG A 170 -16.41 11.57 10.33
C ARG A 170 -15.66 12.66 9.58
N LEU A 171 -15.39 13.79 10.23
CA LEU A 171 -14.70 14.93 9.61
C LEU A 171 -13.26 14.57 9.27
N LEU A 172 -12.52 13.99 10.20
CA LEU A 172 -11.16 13.51 9.96
C LEU A 172 -11.09 12.47 8.84
N SER A 173 -12.06 11.55 8.76
CA SER A 173 -12.11 10.57 7.67
C SER A 173 -12.35 11.23 6.30
N ARG A 174 -13.18 12.28 6.24
CA ARG A 174 -13.38 13.07 5.00
C ARG A 174 -12.12 13.84 4.61
N VAL A 175 -11.43 14.45 5.59
CA VAL A 175 -10.15 15.12 5.35
C VAL A 175 -9.11 14.13 4.84
N ALA A 176 -9.01 12.93 5.45
CA ALA A 176 -8.09 11.90 5.01
C ALA A 176 -8.36 11.46 3.56
N GLY A 177 -9.63 11.27 3.18
CA GLY A 177 -10.00 10.98 1.79
C GLY A 177 -9.57 12.09 0.81
N LEU A 178 -9.87 13.35 1.13
CA LEU A 178 -9.44 14.48 0.29
C LEU A 178 -7.91 14.60 0.18
N VAL A 179 -7.19 14.33 1.26
CA VAL A 179 -5.72 14.32 1.25
C VAL A 179 -5.20 13.20 0.36
N ALA A 180 -5.81 12.01 0.42
CA ALA A 180 -5.46 10.90 -0.46
C ALA A 180 -5.68 11.26 -1.94
N ASP A 181 -6.85 11.82 -2.28
CA ASP A 181 -7.17 12.28 -3.64
C ASP A 181 -6.16 13.33 -4.14
N LEU A 182 -5.74 14.26 -3.26
CA LEU A 182 -4.73 15.27 -3.61
C LEU A 182 -3.35 14.65 -3.86
N LEU A 183 -2.93 13.72 -3.03
CA LEU A 183 -1.65 13.01 -3.19
C LEU A 183 -1.61 12.25 -4.51
N VAL A 184 -2.68 11.53 -4.85
CA VAL A 184 -2.78 10.76 -6.10
C VAL A 184 -2.88 11.67 -7.32
N THR A 185 -3.74 12.70 -7.29
CA THR A 185 -3.91 13.61 -8.43
C THR A 185 -2.68 14.47 -8.71
N LYS A 186 -1.93 14.85 -7.68
CA LYS A 186 -0.74 15.70 -7.81
C LYS A 186 0.57 14.93 -7.96
N HIS A 187 0.52 13.61 -7.82
CA HIS A 187 1.70 12.74 -7.93
C HIS A 187 2.47 12.95 -9.25
N GLY A 188 1.77 13.02 -10.37
CA GLY A 188 2.40 13.18 -11.69
C GLY A 188 2.99 14.57 -11.98
N TYR A 189 2.83 15.55 -11.08
CA TYR A 189 3.33 16.92 -11.31
C TYR A 189 4.64 17.24 -10.59
N SER A 190 5.20 16.29 -9.82
CA SER A 190 6.35 16.57 -8.97
C SER A 190 7.10 15.30 -8.61
N ASP A 191 8.42 15.38 -8.55
CA ASP A 191 9.29 14.32 -8.04
C ASP A 191 9.27 14.19 -6.50
N LEU A 192 8.57 15.09 -5.79
CA LEU A 192 8.53 15.10 -4.33
C LEU A 192 8.08 13.77 -3.74
N PHE A 193 6.95 13.26 -4.20
CA PHE A 193 6.37 12.03 -3.66
C PHE A 193 7.19 10.79 -4.05
N PHE A 194 7.77 10.80 -5.27
CA PHE A 194 8.72 9.77 -5.69
C PHE A 194 9.96 9.77 -4.79
N GLY A 195 10.51 10.95 -4.51
CA GLY A 195 11.68 11.09 -3.64
C GLY A 195 11.42 10.63 -2.20
N VAL A 196 10.27 11.00 -1.62
CA VAL A 196 9.88 10.60 -0.25
C VAL A 196 9.70 9.08 -0.14
N ARG A 197 9.12 8.42 -1.15
CA ARG A 197 8.87 6.98 -1.15
C ARG A 197 10.11 6.14 -1.44
N ARG A 198 11.24 6.75 -1.78
CA ARG A 198 12.52 6.05 -2.01
C ARG A 198 13.31 5.95 -0.73
N SER A 199 13.48 4.73 -0.25
CA SER A 199 14.40 4.41 0.85
C SER A 199 15.81 4.02 0.36
N GLU A 200 15.93 3.65 -0.94
CA GLU A 200 17.19 3.21 -1.58
C GLU A 200 17.32 3.78 -3.01
N PRO A 201 18.53 3.79 -3.59
CA PRO A 201 18.73 4.11 -4.99
C PRO A 201 17.95 3.15 -5.90
N MET A 202 17.24 3.68 -6.91
CA MET A 202 16.44 2.91 -7.84
C MET A 202 17.15 2.81 -9.20
N SER A 203 17.17 1.63 -9.80
CA SER A 203 17.69 1.42 -11.16
C SER A 203 16.75 2.04 -12.21
N VAL A 204 17.27 2.33 -13.41
CA VAL A 204 16.44 2.82 -14.53
C VAL A 204 15.36 1.81 -14.91
N ALA A 205 15.66 0.52 -14.82
CA ALA A 205 14.71 -0.56 -15.09
C ALA A 205 13.55 -0.52 -14.08
N ALA A 206 13.84 -0.38 -12.80
CA ALA A 206 12.83 -0.25 -11.76
C ALA A 206 11.97 1.01 -11.92
N GLU A 207 12.56 2.17 -12.31
CA GLU A 207 11.80 3.39 -12.63
C GLU A 207 10.77 3.15 -13.72
N ILE A 208 11.16 2.48 -14.81
CA ILE A 208 10.26 2.14 -15.92
C ILE A 208 9.15 1.22 -15.41
N GLN A 209 9.49 0.21 -14.65
CA GLN A 209 8.56 -0.78 -14.16
C GLN A 209 7.53 -0.17 -13.19
N TRP A 210 7.96 0.64 -12.22
CA TRP A 210 7.04 1.35 -11.33
C TRP A 210 6.11 2.33 -12.07
N SER A 211 6.60 2.94 -13.16
CA SER A 211 5.78 3.81 -14.01
C SER A 211 4.73 3.01 -14.81
N LEU A 212 5.02 1.74 -15.08
CA LEU A 212 4.16 0.86 -15.85
C LEU A 212 3.04 0.25 -15.02
N LEU A 213 3.29 -0.04 -13.74
CA LEU A 213 2.34 -0.70 -12.86
C LEU A 213 1.06 0.12 -12.65
N PRO A 214 -0.11 -0.53 -12.59
CA PRO A 214 -1.32 0.09 -12.06
C PRO A 214 -1.19 0.30 -10.55
N PRO A 215 -2.16 0.97 -9.88
CA PRO A 215 -2.22 0.97 -8.43
C PRO A 215 -2.07 -0.43 -7.86
N LEU A 216 -1.24 -0.59 -6.80
CA LEU A 216 -0.95 -1.92 -6.24
C LEU A 216 -2.16 -2.60 -5.64
N ALA A 217 -3.22 -1.85 -5.34
CA ALA A 217 -4.44 -2.42 -4.81
C ALA A 217 -5.68 -1.66 -5.33
N MET A 218 -6.76 -2.41 -5.49
CA MET A 218 -8.09 -1.89 -5.80
C MET A 218 -9.13 -2.66 -4.98
N ILE A 219 -9.94 -1.96 -4.19
CA ILE A 219 -11.01 -2.58 -3.41
C ILE A 219 -12.35 -2.00 -3.84
N MET A 220 -13.12 -2.81 -4.56
CA MET A 220 -14.45 -2.47 -5.03
C MET A 220 -15.50 -3.41 -4.42
N PRO A 221 -16.80 -3.09 -4.46
CA PRO A 221 -17.83 -3.91 -3.82
C PRO A 221 -17.85 -5.38 -4.28
N ARG A 222 -17.59 -5.63 -5.56
CA ARG A 222 -17.67 -6.97 -6.15
C ARG A 222 -16.35 -7.68 -6.34
N VAL A 223 -15.24 -6.93 -6.31
CA VAL A 223 -13.91 -7.48 -6.57
C VAL A 223 -12.85 -6.68 -5.84
N ALA A 224 -11.81 -7.37 -5.38
CA ALA A 224 -10.62 -6.72 -4.87
C ALA A 224 -9.36 -7.30 -5.54
N VAL A 225 -8.37 -6.45 -5.68
CA VAL A 225 -7.05 -6.79 -6.24
C VAL A 225 -5.99 -6.29 -5.28
N ALA A 226 -4.94 -7.07 -5.06
CA ALA A 226 -3.75 -6.65 -4.32
C ALA A 226 -2.51 -7.25 -4.96
N GLY A 227 -1.57 -6.41 -5.38
CA GLY A 227 -0.32 -6.80 -6.02
C GLY A 227 0.90 -6.43 -5.19
N ILE A 228 1.96 -7.20 -5.36
CA ILE A 228 3.28 -6.96 -4.81
C ILE A 228 4.32 -7.25 -5.87
N LEU A 229 5.37 -6.44 -5.89
CA LEU A 229 6.52 -6.56 -6.75
C LEU A 229 7.78 -6.52 -5.89
N GLU A 230 8.66 -7.52 -6.00
CA GLU A 230 9.94 -7.60 -5.31
C GLU A 230 11.06 -8.09 -6.26
N PRO A 231 12.28 -7.53 -6.12
CA PRO A 231 12.70 -6.39 -5.33
C PRO A 231 12.23 -5.06 -5.93
N ALA A 232 12.01 -4.05 -5.07
CA ALA A 232 11.42 -2.78 -5.51
C ALA A 232 12.38 -1.84 -6.24
N TYR A 233 13.70 -2.00 -6.04
CA TYR A 233 14.71 -1.01 -6.46
C TYR A 233 15.63 -1.47 -7.58
N ASP A 234 15.68 -2.77 -7.88
CA ASP A 234 16.57 -3.34 -8.89
C ASP A 234 15.89 -4.50 -9.64
N VAL A 235 14.77 -4.24 -10.23
CA VAL A 235 13.92 -5.22 -10.91
C VAL A 235 13.89 -4.98 -12.39
N ALA A 236 13.40 -5.98 -13.17
CA ALA A 236 13.33 -5.69 -14.55
C ALA A 236 12.37 -6.45 -15.47
N GLY A 237 11.95 -7.68 -15.22
CA GLY A 237 11.20 -8.49 -16.19
C GLY A 237 9.71 -8.57 -15.92
N ASP A 238 9.38 -8.69 -14.66
CA ASP A 238 8.04 -8.91 -14.17
C ASP A 238 7.14 -7.69 -14.28
N SER A 239 5.88 -7.89 -14.61
CA SER A 239 4.86 -6.86 -14.48
C SER A 239 3.46 -7.47 -14.42
N PHE A 240 2.53 -6.71 -13.88
CA PHE A 240 1.11 -7.00 -13.98
C PHE A 240 0.33 -5.77 -14.41
N ASP A 241 -0.86 -6.01 -14.95
CA ASP A 241 -1.81 -4.95 -15.27
C ASP A 241 -3.23 -5.41 -14.98
N TYR A 242 -4.07 -4.46 -14.61
CA TYR A 242 -5.51 -4.72 -14.49
C TYR A 242 -6.33 -3.50 -14.86
N ALA A 243 -7.59 -3.73 -15.23
CA ALA A 243 -8.58 -2.68 -15.37
C ALA A 243 -9.99 -3.23 -15.21
N LEU A 244 -10.81 -2.53 -14.46
CA LEU A 244 -12.24 -2.80 -14.35
C LEU A 244 -12.99 -1.94 -15.37
N ASN A 245 -13.50 -2.57 -16.43
CA ASN A 245 -14.26 -1.92 -17.50
C ASN A 245 -15.73 -2.35 -17.41
N GLY A 246 -16.58 -1.49 -16.89
CA GLY A 246 -17.95 -1.87 -16.52
C GLY A 246 -17.93 -2.97 -15.46
N ASP A 247 -18.56 -4.10 -15.77
CA ASP A 247 -18.61 -5.26 -14.89
C ASP A 247 -17.50 -6.30 -15.17
N VAL A 248 -16.56 -6.01 -16.06
CA VAL A 248 -15.49 -6.95 -16.43
C VAL A 248 -14.15 -6.48 -15.90
N LEU A 249 -13.53 -7.29 -15.04
CA LEU A 249 -12.15 -7.13 -14.63
C LEU A 249 -11.24 -7.84 -15.63
N HIS A 250 -10.35 -7.08 -16.24
CA HIS A 250 -9.26 -7.58 -17.07
C HIS A 250 -7.98 -7.65 -16.24
N LEU A 251 -7.21 -8.71 -16.38
CA LEU A 251 -5.97 -8.97 -15.68
C LEU A 251 -4.92 -9.46 -16.66
N ALA A 252 -3.68 -9.06 -16.45
CA ALA A 252 -2.53 -9.66 -17.10
C ALA A 252 -1.38 -9.75 -16.09
N MET A 253 -0.66 -10.86 -16.11
CA MET A 253 0.63 -11.04 -15.46
C MET A 253 1.62 -11.47 -16.52
N ILE A 254 2.78 -10.87 -16.52
CA ILE A 254 3.83 -11.12 -17.51
C ILE A 254 5.18 -11.23 -16.82
N ASP A 255 6.05 -11.99 -17.44
CA ASP A 255 7.46 -12.09 -17.07
C ASP A 255 8.28 -12.09 -18.36
N ALA A 256 9.13 -11.09 -18.51
CA ALA A 256 9.95 -10.88 -19.69
C ALA A 256 11.31 -11.53 -19.52
N MET A 257 11.70 -12.36 -20.45
CA MET A 257 12.98 -13.05 -20.48
C MET A 257 14.17 -12.14 -20.16
N GLY A 258 15.02 -12.56 -19.21
CA GLY A 258 16.25 -11.89 -18.83
C GLY A 258 16.05 -10.86 -17.72
N HIS A 259 17.02 -9.95 -17.56
CA HIS A 259 17.02 -8.97 -16.46
C HIS A 259 17.46 -7.58 -16.92
N GLY A 260 17.24 -6.60 -16.09
CA GLY A 260 17.69 -5.24 -16.31
C GLY A 260 16.88 -4.49 -17.37
N LEU A 261 17.47 -3.47 -17.98
CA LEU A 261 16.78 -2.52 -18.86
C LEU A 261 16.14 -3.18 -20.10
N ASN A 262 16.74 -4.24 -20.63
CA ASN A 262 16.19 -4.95 -21.80
C ASN A 262 14.87 -5.64 -21.44
N ALA A 263 14.82 -6.35 -20.33
CA ALA A 263 13.60 -7.02 -19.85
C ALA A 263 12.52 -5.98 -19.50
N ALA A 264 12.86 -4.89 -18.79
CA ALA A 264 11.93 -3.80 -18.51
C ALA A 264 11.35 -3.16 -19.79
N THR A 265 12.17 -3.00 -20.82
CA THR A 265 11.70 -2.46 -22.13
C THR A 265 10.74 -3.44 -22.79
N MET A 266 11.05 -4.73 -22.76
CA MET A 266 10.20 -5.80 -23.33
C MET A 266 8.87 -5.89 -22.57
N ALA A 267 8.89 -5.84 -21.24
CA ALA A 267 7.70 -5.76 -20.39
C ALA A 267 6.84 -4.54 -20.76
N THR A 268 7.48 -3.38 -20.97
CA THR A 268 6.80 -2.13 -21.36
C THR A 268 6.06 -2.27 -22.68
N VAL A 269 6.72 -2.83 -23.72
CA VAL A 269 6.10 -3.07 -25.04
C VAL A 269 4.93 -4.05 -24.91
N THR A 270 5.12 -5.11 -24.13
CA THR A 270 4.10 -6.15 -23.92
C THR A 270 2.86 -5.61 -23.21
N ILE A 271 3.03 -4.86 -22.10
CA ILE A 271 1.90 -4.22 -21.39
C ILE A 271 1.26 -3.13 -22.27
N GLY A 272 2.05 -2.39 -23.04
CA GLY A 272 1.54 -1.41 -24.00
C GLY A 272 0.62 -2.05 -25.04
N ALA A 273 1.04 -3.18 -25.63
CA ALA A 273 0.27 -3.96 -26.59
C ALA A 273 -1.00 -4.55 -25.94
N TYR A 274 -0.89 -5.11 -24.73
CA TYR A 274 -2.03 -5.59 -23.93
C TYR A 274 -3.06 -4.48 -23.69
N ARG A 275 -2.64 -3.32 -23.19
CA ARG A 275 -3.52 -2.17 -22.93
C ARG A 275 -4.18 -1.66 -24.21
N HIS A 276 -3.44 -1.62 -25.32
CA HIS A 276 -3.97 -1.20 -26.63
C HIS A 276 -5.11 -2.13 -27.06
N ALA A 277 -4.88 -3.43 -27.14
CA ALA A 277 -5.86 -4.41 -27.57
C ALA A 277 -7.07 -4.47 -26.63
N ARG A 278 -6.85 -4.46 -25.31
CA ARG A 278 -7.92 -4.39 -24.30
C ARG A 278 -8.82 -3.16 -24.47
N ARG A 279 -8.22 -1.98 -24.70
CA ARG A 279 -8.97 -0.72 -24.92
C ARG A 279 -9.74 -0.71 -26.23
N ALA A 280 -9.31 -1.50 -27.20
CA ALA A 280 -10.04 -1.74 -28.46
C ALA A 280 -11.22 -2.72 -28.27
N GLY A 281 -11.36 -3.32 -27.08
CA GLY A 281 -12.47 -4.26 -26.78
C GLY A 281 -12.30 -5.64 -27.40
N THR A 282 -11.09 -6.04 -27.78
CA THR A 282 -10.82 -7.34 -28.40
C THR A 282 -10.88 -8.50 -27.41
N GLY A 283 -11.04 -9.72 -27.92
CA GLY A 283 -11.03 -10.95 -27.12
C GLY A 283 -9.63 -11.36 -26.65
N LEU A 284 -9.54 -12.31 -25.70
CA LEU A 284 -8.25 -12.76 -25.16
C LEU A 284 -7.31 -13.33 -26.21
N ALA A 285 -7.82 -14.07 -27.20
CA ALA A 285 -7.01 -14.62 -28.28
C ALA A 285 -6.39 -13.52 -29.17
N GLU A 286 -7.17 -12.47 -29.47
CA GLU A 286 -6.69 -11.32 -30.23
C GLU A 286 -5.72 -10.46 -29.43
N ILE A 287 -5.92 -10.32 -28.11
CA ILE A 287 -4.97 -9.67 -27.21
C ILE A 287 -3.63 -10.39 -27.25
N TYR A 288 -3.62 -11.74 -27.12
CA TYR A 288 -2.40 -12.53 -27.27
C TYR A 288 -1.70 -12.27 -28.61
N ALA A 289 -2.44 -12.37 -29.73
CA ALA A 289 -1.86 -12.16 -31.04
C ALA A 289 -1.30 -10.74 -31.27
N PHE A 290 -1.86 -9.75 -30.58
CA PHE A 290 -1.35 -8.37 -30.60
C PHE A 290 -0.03 -8.24 -29.83
N MET A 291 0.01 -8.81 -28.63
CA MET A 291 1.21 -8.84 -27.79
C MET A 291 2.34 -9.61 -28.50
N ASP A 292 2.04 -10.79 -29.04
CA ASP A 292 2.98 -11.66 -29.72
C ASP A 292 3.66 -10.95 -30.90
N ARG A 293 2.87 -10.32 -31.80
CA ARG A 293 3.42 -9.52 -32.90
C ARG A 293 4.25 -8.34 -32.39
N ALA A 294 3.78 -7.61 -31.39
CA ALA A 294 4.50 -6.44 -30.89
C ALA A 294 5.90 -6.79 -30.35
N VAL A 295 6.03 -7.91 -29.63
CA VAL A 295 7.31 -8.38 -29.12
C VAL A 295 8.19 -8.94 -30.25
N ALA A 296 7.64 -9.79 -31.10
CA ALA A 296 8.38 -10.37 -32.22
C ALA A 296 8.95 -9.31 -33.19
N ASP A 297 8.14 -8.30 -33.53
CA ASP A 297 8.54 -7.22 -34.45
C ASP A 297 9.63 -6.32 -33.83
N GLN A 298 9.60 -6.11 -32.52
CA GLN A 298 10.50 -5.18 -31.82
C GLN A 298 11.83 -5.83 -31.42
N PHE A 299 11.80 -7.08 -30.94
CA PHE A 299 12.96 -7.70 -30.29
C PHE A 299 13.53 -8.88 -31.09
N GLY A 300 12.79 -9.39 -32.05
CA GLY A 300 13.21 -10.54 -32.88
C GLY A 300 12.89 -11.90 -32.24
N PRO A 301 13.19 -13.01 -32.94
CA PRO A 301 12.62 -14.33 -32.67
C PRO A 301 13.21 -15.06 -31.44
N GLU A 302 14.27 -14.55 -30.85
CA GLU A 302 14.93 -15.16 -29.68
C GLU A 302 14.44 -14.57 -28.34
N HIS A 303 13.55 -13.56 -28.42
CA HIS A 303 13.03 -12.87 -27.25
C HIS A 303 11.57 -13.21 -27.03
N PHE A 304 11.22 -13.46 -25.79
CA PHE A 304 9.85 -13.81 -25.45
C PHE A 304 9.45 -13.28 -24.05
N VAL A 305 8.15 -13.27 -23.84
CA VAL A 305 7.55 -12.93 -22.57
C VAL A 305 6.55 -14.02 -22.20
N THR A 306 6.65 -14.61 -21.02
CA THR A 306 5.58 -15.45 -20.51
C THR A 306 4.41 -14.59 -20.10
N ALA A 307 3.17 -15.03 -20.29
CA ALA A 307 2.01 -14.22 -19.99
C ALA A 307 0.80 -15.04 -19.55
N GLN A 308 0.08 -14.52 -18.58
CA GLN A 308 -1.23 -15.00 -18.16
C GLN A 308 -2.24 -13.85 -18.33
N MET A 309 -3.22 -14.01 -19.20
CA MET A 309 -4.26 -13.01 -19.47
C MET A 309 -5.63 -13.55 -19.06
N MET A 310 -6.42 -12.73 -18.34
CA MET A 310 -7.70 -13.16 -17.79
C MET A 310 -8.78 -12.10 -17.95
N ARG A 311 -10.05 -12.56 -17.97
CA ARG A 311 -11.25 -11.74 -17.89
C ARG A 311 -12.18 -12.35 -16.85
N LEU A 312 -12.57 -11.57 -15.86
CA LEU A 312 -13.56 -11.96 -14.85
C LEU A 312 -14.79 -11.06 -14.97
N ASP A 313 -15.93 -11.66 -15.30
CA ASP A 313 -17.23 -11.01 -15.14
C ASP A 313 -17.56 -10.93 -13.65
N THR A 314 -17.53 -9.72 -13.09
CA THR A 314 -17.70 -9.48 -11.65
C THR A 314 -19.14 -9.67 -11.17
N THR A 315 -20.12 -9.76 -12.08
CA THR A 315 -21.52 -10.02 -11.75
C THR A 315 -21.83 -11.49 -11.64
N THR A 316 -21.21 -12.30 -12.49
CA THR A 316 -21.51 -13.72 -12.61
C THR A 316 -20.44 -14.63 -12.01
N GLY A 317 -19.22 -14.11 -11.81
CA GLY A 317 -18.06 -14.90 -11.42
C GLY A 317 -17.48 -15.75 -12.56
N HIS A 318 -17.90 -15.51 -13.82
CA HIS A 318 -17.36 -16.21 -14.97
C HIS A 318 -15.94 -15.71 -15.27
N LEU A 319 -14.97 -16.60 -15.13
CA LEU A 319 -13.55 -16.37 -15.39
C LEU A 319 -13.15 -17.05 -16.69
N GLN A 320 -12.47 -16.31 -17.56
CA GLN A 320 -11.85 -16.82 -18.79
C GLN A 320 -10.37 -16.47 -18.78
N TRP A 321 -9.50 -17.36 -19.28
CA TRP A 321 -8.07 -17.08 -19.37
C TRP A 321 -7.38 -17.75 -20.53
N VAL A 322 -6.24 -17.17 -20.88
CA VAL A 322 -5.22 -17.70 -21.83
C VAL A 322 -3.90 -17.75 -21.09
N ASN A 323 -3.20 -18.88 -21.18
CA ASN A 323 -1.85 -19.06 -20.66
C ASN A 323 -0.84 -19.16 -21.80
N ALA A 324 0.15 -18.28 -21.80
CA ALA A 324 1.25 -18.22 -22.74
C ALA A 324 2.58 -18.54 -22.05
N GLY A 325 2.71 -19.80 -21.56
CA GLY A 325 3.93 -20.30 -20.93
C GLY A 325 4.19 -19.79 -19.49
N HIS A 326 3.21 -19.16 -18.86
CA HIS A 326 3.33 -18.59 -17.51
C HIS A 326 2.90 -19.59 -16.42
N PRO A 327 3.40 -19.52 -15.18
CA PRO A 327 2.92 -20.34 -14.09
C PRO A 327 1.39 -20.25 -13.93
N PRO A 328 0.68 -21.39 -13.77
CA PRO A 328 -0.77 -21.38 -13.65
C PRO A 328 -1.21 -20.79 -12.31
N PRO A 329 -2.22 -19.91 -12.29
CA PRO A 329 -2.74 -19.37 -11.05
C PRO A 329 -3.32 -20.44 -10.13
N MET A 330 -3.32 -20.16 -8.83
CA MET A 330 -3.95 -20.99 -7.82
C MET A 330 -5.31 -20.43 -7.40
N LEU A 331 -6.30 -21.30 -7.27
CA LEU A 331 -7.58 -20.96 -6.69
C LEU A 331 -7.55 -21.23 -5.19
N VAL A 332 -7.81 -20.21 -4.40
CA VAL A 332 -8.05 -20.29 -2.96
C VAL A 332 -9.55 -20.23 -2.71
N ARG A 333 -10.09 -21.31 -2.14
CA ARG A 333 -11.51 -21.46 -1.75
C ARG A 333 -11.58 -21.97 -0.33
N ASP A 334 -12.49 -21.45 0.47
CA ASP A 334 -12.65 -21.85 1.89
C ASP A 334 -11.32 -21.77 2.66
N HIS A 335 -10.56 -20.68 2.40
CA HIS A 335 -9.27 -20.40 3.04
C HIS A 335 -8.17 -21.44 2.74
N ARG A 336 -8.25 -22.13 1.61
CA ARG A 336 -7.23 -23.10 1.18
C ARG A 336 -7.03 -23.06 -0.32
N VAL A 337 -5.81 -23.31 -0.75
CA VAL A 337 -5.52 -23.61 -2.16
C VAL A 337 -6.19 -24.93 -2.51
N THR A 338 -7.13 -24.90 -3.43
CA THR A 338 -7.94 -26.07 -3.81
C THR A 338 -7.65 -26.57 -5.21
N LEU A 339 -7.19 -25.70 -6.10
CA LEU A 339 -7.00 -26.02 -7.51
C LEU A 339 -5.89 -25.13 -8.10
N ARG A 340 -5.11 -25.69 -9.03
CA ARG A 340 -4.35 -24.92 -10.01
C ARG A 340 -5.20 -24.74 -11.27
N LEU A 341 -5.22 -23.53 -11.80
CA LEU A 341 -5.95 -23.21 -13.04
C LEU A 341 -5.13 -23.67 -14.25
N THR A 342 -4.93 -24.98 -14.34
CA THR A 342 -4.29 -25.58 -15.51
C THR A 342 -5.25 -25.63 -16.67
N GLY A 343 -4.71 -25.53 -17.90
CA GLY A 343 -5.47 -25.58 -19.14
C GLY A 343 -4.54 -25.67 -20.33
N PRO A 344 -5.06 -25.62 -21.55
CA PRO A 344 -4.19 -25.49 -22.73
C PRO A 344 -3.27 -24.29 -22.63
N THR A 345 -2.00 -24.49 -22.93
CA THR A 345 -0.99 -23.43 -23.00
C THR A 345 -0.64 -23.17 -24.45
N THR A 346 -0.37 -21.91 -24.79
CA THR A 346 0.24 -21.51 -26.05
C THR A 346 1.70 -21.13 -25.84
N LEU A 347 2.43 -20.85 -26.92
CA LEU A 347 3.81 -20.37 -26.82
C LEU A 347 3.86 -19.02 -26.09
N PRO A 348 4.95 -18.74 -25.37
CA PRO A 348 5.21 -17.39 -24.88
C PRO A 348 5.05 -16.33 -25.97
N VAL A 349 4.67 -15.14 -25.56
CA VAL A 349 4.51 -13.96 -26.42
C VAL A 349 5.84 -13.61 -27.10
N GLY A 350 5.84 -13.39 -28.41
CA GLY A 350 7.03 -13.08 -29.20
C GLY A 350 7.57 -14.27 -30.01
N LEU A 351 7.08 -15.50 -29.75
CA LEU A 351 7.53 -16.71 -30.46
C LEU A 351 6.61 -17.13 -31.61
N SER A 352 5.70 -16.26 -32.04
CA SER A 352 4.77 -16.51 -33.14
C SER A 352 3.93 -17.78 -32.95
N GLY A 353 3.35 -17.93 -31.78
CA GLY A 353 2.54 -19.07 -31.41
C GLY A 353 1.23 -19.18 -32.19
N PRO A 354 0.61 -20.37 -32.20
CA PRO A 354 -0.71 -20.55 -32.79
C PRO A 354 -1.78 -19.79 -31.97
N GLU A 355 -2.97 -19.65 -32.54
CA GLU A 355 -4.11 -19.08 -31.84
C GLU A 355 -4.35 -19.84 -30.51
N PRO A 356 -4.39 -19.13 -29.36
CA PRO A 356 -4.50 -19.77 -28.06
C PRO A 356 -5.89 -20.37 -27.85
N GLN A 357 -5.92 -21.51 -27.16
CA GLN A 357 -7.17 -22.04 -26.63
C GLN A 357 -7.51 -21.35 -25.31
N MET A 358 -8.75 -20.89 -25.20
CA MET A 358 -9.26 -20.23 -24.03
C MET A 358 -9.78 -21.26 -23.03
N SER A 359 -9.41 -21.10 -21.76
CA SER A 359 -9.98 -21.85 -20.63
C SER A 359 -11.01 -21.00 -19.91
N GLU A 360 -11.97 -21.65 -19.25
CA GLU A 360 -12.99 -20.95 -18.48
C GLU A 360 -13.42 -21.71 -17.23
N MET A 361 -13.87 -20.98 -16.23
CA MET A 361 -14.51 -21.54 -15.03
C MET A 361 -15.46 -20.53 -14.39
N LYS A 362 -16.25 -20.99 -13.45
CA LYS A 362 -17.09 -20.15 -12.61
C LYS A 362 -16.54 -20.11 -11.19
N LEU A 363 -16.23 -18.92 -10.72
CA LEU A 363 -15.85 -18.68 -9.33
C LEU A 363 -17.06 -18.75 -8.40
N GLU A 364 -16.82 -19.06 -7.14
CA GLU A 364 -17.76 -18.94 -6.04
C GLU A 364 -17.46 -17.70 -5.21
N ARG A 365 -18.46 -17.15 -4.55
CA ARG A 365 -18.28 -15.95 -3.74
C ARG A 365 -17.22 -16.15 -2.65
N GLY A 366 -16.25 -15.26 -2.59
CA GLY A 366 -15.12 -15.33 -1.66
C GLY A 366 -13.91 -16.08 -2.21
N ASP A 367 -14.01 -16.66 -3.41
CA ASP A 367 -12.86 -17.25 -4.09
C ASP A 367 -11.79 -16.19 -4.31
N ARG A 368 -10.52 -16.60 -4.14
CA ARG A 368 -9.36 -15.80 -4.47
C ARG A 368 -8.51 -16.50 -5.51
N LEU A 369 -7.99 -15.73 -6.45
CA LEU A 369 -6.99 -16.17 -7.41
C LEU A 369 -5.64 -15.64 -6.97
N LEU A 370 -4.65 -16.52 -6.84
CA LEU A 370 -3.26 -16.18 -6.63
C LEU A 370 -2.52 -16.37 -7.95
N CYS A 371 -2.14 -15.26 -8.58
CA CYS A 371 -1.27 -15.23 -9.74
C CYS A 371 0.15 -14.87 -9.26
N PHE A 372 1.17 -15.47 -9.85
CA PHE A 372 2.56 -15.28 -9.42
C PHE A 372 3.52 -15.60 -10.56
N THR A 373 4.72 -15.02 -10.51
CA THR A 373 5.83 -15.31 -11.41
C THR A 373 6.71 -16.42 -10.84
N ASP A 374 7.52 -17.06 -11.68
CA ASP A 374 8.37 -18.19 -11.28
C ASP A 374 9.45 -17.79 -10.27
N GLY A 375 9.94 -16.55 -10.30
CA GLY A 375 10.82 -16.03 -9.25
C GLY A 375 10.27 -16.17 -7.85
N LEU A 376 8.95 -16.39 -7.67
CA LEU A 376 8.35 -16.68 -6.38
C LEU A 376 8.65 -18.10 -5.87
N ILE A 377 8.93 -19.05 -6.76
CA ILE A 377 9.06 -20.49 -6.46
C ILE A 377 10.43 -21.08 -6.79
N GLU A 378 11.25 -20.44 -7.62
CA GLU A 378 12.50 -20.98 -8.15
C GLU A 378 13.76 -20.58 -7.36
N GLU A 379 13.68 -19.64 -6.42
CA GLU A 379 14.85 -19.14 -5.72
C GLU A 379 15.44 -20.16 -4.71
N HIS A 380 16.71 -20.46 -4.91
CA HIS A 380 17.49 -21.34 -4.04
C HIS A 380 18.02 -20.56 -2.83
N ALA A 381 17.52 -20.82 -1.64
CA ALA A 381 18.24 -20.43 -0.43
C ALA A 381 19.57 -21.16 -0.38
N SER A 382 20.68 -20.45 -0.33
CA SER A 382 22.04 -21.02 -0.27
C SER A 382 22.14 -22.08 0.85
N GLY A 383 22.02 -23.38 0.47
CA GLY A 383 22.26 -24.52 1.34
C GLY A 383 21.04 -25.14 2.02
N GLN A 384 19.83 -24.79 1.67
CA GLN A 384 18.58 -25.43 2.13
C GLN A 384 17.73 -25.90 0.94
N GLU A 385 16.75 -26.80 1.21
CA GLU A 385 15.83 -27.34 0.21
C GLU A 385 15.20 -26.23 -0.64
N GLU A 386 15.06 -26.49 -1.94
CA GLU A 386 14.41 -25.60 -2.91
C GLU A 386 13.10 -25.06 -2.33
N PHE A 387 12.93 -23.74 -2.38
CA PHE A 387 11.65 -23.12 -2.09
C PHE A 387 10.69 -23.50 -3.21
N GLY A 388 9.89 -24.51 -2.98
CA GLY A 388 8.98 -25.07 -3.97
C GLY A 388 7.56 -24.55 -3.80
N GLU A 389 6.74 -24.82 -4.80
CA GLU A 389 5.31 -24.50 -4.82
C GLU A 389 4.54 -25.07 -3.62
N ASP A 390 4.91 -26.25 -3.11
CA ASP A 390 4.27 -26.83 -1.92
C ASP A 390 4.42 -25.93 -0.69
N GLN A 391 5.55 -25.25 -0.55
CA GLN A 391 5.79 -24.30 0.52
C GLN A 391 4.95 -23.03 0.35
N LEU A 392 4.85 -22.52 -0.88
CA LEU A 392 3.95 -21.41 -1.20
C LEU A 392 2.50 -21.73 -0.82
N ILE A 393 2.02 -22.91 -1.20
CA ILE A 393 0.68 -23.42 -0.85
C ILE A 393 0.50 -23.48 0.67
N ALA A 394 1.49 -24.03 1.40
CA ALA A 394 1.41 -24.12 2.85
C ALA A 394 1.28 -22.76 3.51
N TRP A 395 2.03 -21.75 3.07
CA TRP A 395 1.96 -20.40 3.61
C TRP A 395 0.68 -19.66 3.22
N VAL A 396 0.22 -19.80 2.00
CA VAL A 396 -1.09 -19.25 1.59
C VAL A 396 -2.18 -19.81 2.49
N ASN A 397 -2.23 -21.12 2.67
CA ASN A 397 -3.21 -21.78 3.54
C ASN A 397 -3.12 -21.29 4.99
N GLN A 398 -1.92 -21.08 5.52
CA GLN A 398 -1.72 -20.56 6.86
C GLN A 398 -2.24 -19.12 7.00
N LEU A 399 -1.91 -18.24 6.03
CA LEU A 399 -2.28 -16.83 6.07
C LEU A 399 -3.78 -16.63 5.86
N GLU A 400 -4.40 -17.42 4.99
CA GLU A 400 -5.84 -17.35 4.73
C GLU A 400 -6.68 -17.68 5.98
N THR A 401 -6.20 -18.56 6.87
CA THR A 401 -6.91 -18.86 8.13
C THR A 401 -6.97 -17.68 9.10
N THR A 402 -6.18 -16.63 8.88
CA THR A 402 -6.16 -15.45 9.76
C THR A 402 -7.36 -14.52 9.57
N GLY A 403 -8.17 -14.71 8.54
CA GLY A 403 -9.32 -13.85 8.21
C GLY A 403 -8.95 -12.42 7.82
N ARG A 404 -7.69 -12.18 7.45
CA ARG A 404 -7.19 -10.87 7.02
C ARG A 404 -7.72 -10.49 5.64
N GLY A 405 -7.82 -9.18 5.41
CA GLY A 405 -8.14 -8.65 4.08
C GLY A 405 -7.05 -8.99 3.05
N ILE A 406 -7.41 -8.95 1.77
CA ILE A 406 -6.56 -9.35 0.63
C ILE A 406 -5.19 -8.64 0.61
N ARG A 407 -5.12 -7.35 0.97
CA ARG A 407 -3.86 -6.60 1.05
C ARG A 407 -2.93 -7.15 2.13
N ALA A 408 -3.49 -7.40 3.32
CA ALA A 408 -2.72 -7.90 4.43
C ALA A 408 -2.21 -9.33 4.18
N VAL A 409 -2.98 -10.15 3.45
CA VAL A 409 -2.55 -11.51 3.03
C VAL A 409 -1.43 -11.41 2.01
N ALA A 410 -1.59 -10.61 0.94
CA ALA A 410 -0.57 -10.42 -0.08
C ALA A 410 0.76 -9.95 0.54
N ARG A 411 0.70 -8.93 1.42
CA ARG A 411 1.87 -8.41 2.10
C ARG A 411 2.52 -9.43 3.05
N ALA A 412 1.72 -10.12 3.85
CA ALA A 412 2.26 -11.13 4.76
C ALA A 412 2.93 -12.29 4.01
N LEU A 413 2.39 -12.64 2.83
CA LEU A 413 2.99 -13.64 1.95
C LEU A 413 4.34 -13.16 1.42
N SER A 414 4.43 -11.94 0.86
CA SER A 414 5.68 -11.34 0.43
C SER A 414 6.72 -11.30 1.55
N HIS A 415 6.37 -10.83 2.74
CA HIS A 415 7.29 -10.81 3.89
C HIS A 415 7.77 -12.20 4.32
N THR A 416 6.90 -13.20 4.24
CA THR A 416 7.27 -14.57 4.56
C THR A 416 8.27 -15.11 3.55
N LEU A 417 8.01 -14.86 2.26
CA LEU A 417 8.89 -15.19 1.15
C LEU A 417 10.27 -14.52 1.30
N LYS A 418 10.29 -13.22 1.52
CA LYS A 418 11.53 -12.45 1.69
C LYS A 418 12.40 -12.95 2.86
N ARG A 419 11.76 -13.26 3.99
CA ARG A 419 12.47 -13.85 5.15
C ARG A 419 13.01 -15.25 4.87
N ALA A 420 12.26 -16.09 4.18
CA ALA A 420 12.70 -17.44 3.82
C ALA A 420 13.91 -17.42 2.87
N ARG A 421 14.00 -16.40 2.02
CA ARG A 421 15.12 -16.19 1.08
C ARG A 421 16.36 -15.52 1.70
N GLY A 422 16.32 -15.21 3.00
CA GLY A 422 17.44 -14.52 3.67
C GLY A 422 17.63 -13.08 3.27
N GLY A 423 16.61 -12.46 2.67
CA GLY A 423 16.62 -11.04 2.27
C GLY A 423 17.28 -10.73 0.92
N HIS A 424 17.81 -11.74 0.23
CA HIS A 424 18.36 -11.59 -1.12
C HIS A 424 17.42 -12.19 -2.15
N THR A 425 17.06 -11.41 -3.17
CA THR A 425 16.34 -11.89 -4.35
C THR A 425 17.31 -11.85 -5.53
N THR A 426 17.45 -12.94 -6.26
CA THR A 426 18.28 -13.03 -7.47
C THR A 426 17.43 -12.82 -8.72
N ASP A 427 16.11 -12.93 -8.61
CA ASP A 427 15.14 -12.73 -9.67
C ASP A 427 13.92 -11.96 -9.17
N ASP A 428 13.16 -11.39 -10.11
CA ASP A 428 11.91 -10.69 -9.83
C ASP A 428 10.85 -11.66 -9.30
N ALA A 429 10.10 -11.20 -8.31
CA ALA A 429 9.01 -11.98 -7.73
C ALA A 429 7.75 -11.13 -7.64
N THR A 430 6.80 -11.43 -8.48
CA THR A 430 5.54 -10.71 -8.54
C THR A 430 4.39 -11.60 -8.09
N LEU A 431 3.51 -11.01 -7.31
CA LEU A 431 2.31 -11.65 -6.80
C LEU A 431 1.10 -10.75 -7.01
N LEU A 432 0.00 -11.34 -7.49
CA LEU A 432 -1.28 -10.66 -7.63
C LEU A 432 -2.39 -11.54 -7.05
N LEU A 433 -3.04 -11.04 -5.99
CA LEU A 433 -4.24 -11.64 -5.44
C LEU A 433 -5.48 -10.93 -5.98
N VAL A 434 -6.47 -11.71 -6.39
CA VAL A 434 -7.77 -11.22 -6.87
C VAL A 434 -8.88 -11.93 -6.11
N GLU A 435 -9.78 -11.21 -5.46
CA GLU A 435 -10.92 -11.75 -4.70
C GLU A 435 -12.24 -11.38 -5.37
N TRP A 436 -13.07 -12.38 -5.68
CA TRP A 436 -14.43 -12.15 -6.14
C TRP A 436 -15.41 -12.14 -4.95
N ARG A 437 -16.18 -11.03 -4.82
CA ARG A 437 -17.01 -10.73 -3.63
C ARG A 437 -18.51 -10.75 -3.86
N ALA A 438 -18.94 -10.84 -5.12
CA ALA A 438 -20.36 -10.71 -5.50
C ALA A 438 -21.21 -11.93 -5.16
#